data_f9bd6207172dd64dbffc341325a0644e
#
_entry.id   f9bd6207172dd64dbffc341325a0644e
#
_cell.length_a   1.000
_cell.length_b   1.000
_cell.length_c   1.000
_cell.angle_alpha   90.00
_cell.angle_beta   90.00
_cell.angle_gamma   90.00
#
_symmetry.space_group_name_H-M   'P 1'
#
loop_
_entity.id
_entity.type
_entity.pdbx_description
1 polymer ?
#
loop_
_entity_poly.entity_id
_entity_poly.type
_entity_poly.pdbx_seq_one_letter_code
_entity_poly.pdbx_strand_id
1 'polypeptide(L)'
;MKGIILAGGSGTRLYPLTKSISKQIMPIYDKPMIYYPLSVLMLANIRDILIISTPRDLPLFKELLGDGSDFGINLEYKVQEKPNGLAEAFLIGEEFIGSDNVALILGDNIFYGSGFTGLLEEASTLKEGAVIFGYPVKDPKAYGVVEFDEAGKAISLEEKPEVPKSNYAIPGLYFYDNTVIEKAKNVKPSARGEIEITSVNEMYLSEGKLNVKNLGRGTAWLDTGTHEALLEAANFVQTVQKRQGLYIACIEEIAYQKGWIGKEKVEKLAKPMMKTVYGQYLVDLLK
;
A
#
# COMPACT_ATOMS: atom_id res chain seq x y z
N MET A 1 6.41 -4.04 -14.30
CA MET A 1 6.48 -4.06 -12.80
C MET A 1 5.21 -4.71 -12.28
N LYS A 2 5.31 -5.56 -11.27
CA LYS A 2 4.19 -6.19 -10.57
C LYS A 2 3.96 -5.56 -9.20
N GLY A 3 2.78 -5.76 -8.62
CA GLY A 3 2.44 -5.21 -7.31
C GLY A 3 2.17 -6.30 -6.29
N ILE A 4 2.52 -6.06 -5.03
CA ILE A 4 2.13 -6.90 -3.90
C ILE A 4 1.41 -6.02 -2.88
N ILE A 5 0.24 -6.46 -2.43
CA ILE A 5 -0.44 -5.89 -1.27
C ILE A 5 -0.30 -6.91 -0.13
N LEU A 6 0.41 -6.53 0.92
CA LEU A 6 0.50 -7.34 2.12
C LEU A 6 -0.62 -6.98 3.09
N ALA A 7 -1.66 -7.80 3.08
CA ALA A 7 -2.88 -7.63 3.86
C ALA A 7 -3.01 -8.70 4.96
N GLY A 8 -1.89 -9.04 5.58
CA GLY A 8 -1.79 -9.99 6.68
C GLY A 8 -1.80 -9.33 8.06
N GLY A 9 -1.45 -10.13 9.06
CA GLY A 9 -1.32 -9.70 10.45
C GLY A 9 -2.56 -10.00 11.30
N SER A 10 -2.34 -10.12 12.61
CA SER A 10 -3.38 -10.51 13.59
C SER A 10 -4.34 -9.36 13.95
N GLY A 11 -3.97 -8.11 13.68
CA GLY A 11 -4.77 -6.93 14.01
C GLY A 11 -5.07 -6.76 15.51
N THR A 12 -4.27 -7.35 16.41
CA THR A 12 -4.58 -7.40 17.85
C THR A 12 -4.70 -6.03 18.50
N ARG A 13 -4.02 -5.01 18.00
CA ARG A 13 -4.15 -3.63 18.50
C ARG A 13 -5.55 -3.03 18.29
N LEU A 14 -6.35 -3.63 17.39
CA LEU A 14 -7.72 -3.21 17.11
C LEU A 14 -8.78 -4.14 17.73
N TYR A 15 -8.40 -5.02 18.66
CA TYR A 15 -9.39 -5.83 19.37
C TYR A 15 -10.35 -4.93 20.16
N PRO A 16 -11.67 -5.28 20.22
CA PRO A 16 -12.28 -6.52 19.70
C PRO A 16 -12.68 -6.51 18.21
N LEU A 17 -12.52 -5.40 17.48
CA LEU A 17 -13.01 -5.25 16.10
C LEU A 17 -12.47 -6.35 15.16
N THR A 18 -11.18 -6.67 15.27
CA THR A 18 -10.49 -7.61 14.37
C THR A 18 -10.51 -9.07 14.84
N LYS A 19 -11.33 -9.40 15.87
CA LYS A 19 -11.48 -10.81 16.29
C LYS A 19 -12.07 -11.71 15.22
N SER A 20 -13.02 -11.18 14.45
CA SER A 20 -13.78 -11.95 13.45
C SER A 20 -13.59 -11.46 12.01
N ILE A 21 -12.93 -10.34 11.80
CA ILE A 21 -12.74 -9.73 10.49
C ILE A 21 -11.31 -9.22 10.32
N SER A 22 -10.79 -9.32 9.09
CA SER A 22 -9.52 -8.69 8.75
C SER A 22 -9.59 -7.18 8.90
N LYS A 23 -8.52 -6.56 9.42
CA LYS A 23 -8.37 -5.10 9.48
C LYS A 23 -8.63 -4.47 8.10
N GLN A 24 -8.06 -5.04 7.05
CA GLN A 24 -8.10 -4.48 5.71
C GLN A 24 -9.47 -4.61 5.01
N ILE A 25 -10.39 -5.38 5.58
CA ILE A 25 -11.81 -5.43 5.14
C ILE A 25 -12.67 -4.39 5.89
N MET A 26 -12.19 -3.88 7.03
CA MET A 26 -12.94 -2.86 7.78
C MET A 26 -13.14 -1.60 6.93
N PRO A 27 -14.28 -0.90 7.11
CA PRO A 27 -14.56 0.30 6.34
C PRO A 27 -13.66 1.46 6.78
N ILE A 28 -13.15 2.20 5.80
CA ILE A 28 -12.65 3.57 5.95
C ILE A 28 -13.64 4.47 5.25
N TYR A 29 -14.53 5.07 6.02
CA TYR A 29 -15.66 5.88 5.59
C TYR A 29 -16.67 5.08 4.73
N ASP A 30 -16.51 5.03 3.41
CA ASP A 30 -17.50 4.53 2.46
C ASP A 30 -17.08 3.25 1.70
N LYS A 31 -15.87 2.74 1.94
CA LYS A 31 -15.34 1.55 1.26
C LYS A 31 -14.37 0.76 2.13
N PRO A 32 -14.11 -0.52 1.81
CA PRO A 32 -13.14 -1.34 2.52
C PRO A 32 -11.73 -0.75 2.44
N MET A 33 -10.97 -0.88 3.53
CA MET A 33 -9.60 -0.35 3.63
C MET A 33 -8.69 -0.82 2.48
N ILE A 34 -8.81 -2.05 2.02
CA ILE A 34 -7.99 -2.62 0.94
C ILE A 34 -8.08 -1.83 -0.38
N TYR A 35 -9.15 -1.06 -0.61
CA TYR A 35 -9.29 -0.22 -1.80
C TYR A 35 -8.22 0.86 -1.87
N TYR A 36 -7.76 1.38 -0.73
CA TYR A 36 -6.75 2.45 -0.68
C TYR A 36 -5.39 1.97 -1.19
N PRO A 37 -4.76 0.91 -0.65
CA PRO A 37 -3.50 0.41 -1.21
C PRO A 37 -3.67 -0.13 -2.64
N LEU A 38 -4.81 -0.75 -2.98
CA LEU A 38 -5.10 -1.17 -4.35
C LEU A 38 -5.09 0.02 -5.30
N SER A 39 -5.75 1.12 -4.94
CA SER A 39 -5.77 2.34 -5.74
C SER A 39 -4.38 2.93 -5.97
N VAL A 40 -3.48 2.85 -4.99
CA VAL A 40 -2.09 3.33 -5.12
C VAL A 40 -1.33 2.55 -6.19
N LEU A 41 -1.44 1.21 -6.20
CA LEU A 41 -0.83 0.39 -7.25
C LEU A 41 -1.45 0.67 -8.63
N MET A 42 -2.77 0.85 -8.70
CA MET A 42 -3.45 1.21 -9.94
C MET A 42 -3.00 2.59 -10.46
N LEU A 43 -2.86 3.60 -9.58
CA LEU A 43 -2.32 4.91 -9.93
C LEU A 43 -0.88 4.83 -10.44
N ALA A 44 -0.07 3.92 -9.92
CA ALA A 44 1.27 3.61 -10.40
C ALA A 44 1.30 2.83 -11.74
N ASN A 45 0.15 2.63 -12.42
CA ASN A 45 0.00 1.84 -13.64
C ASN A 45 0.34 0.35 -13.49
N ILE A 46 0.23 -0.20 -12.27
CA ILE A 46 0.48 -1.61 -11.99
C ILE A 46 -0.85 -2.37 -12.09
N ARG A 47 -0.90 -3.38 -12.96
CA ARG A 47 -2.12 -4.16 -13.25
C ARG A 47 -2.06 -5.60 -12.75
N ASP A 48 -0.88 -6.19 -12.68
CA ASP A 48 -0.67 -7.54 -12.14
C ASP A 48 -0.36 -7.40 -10.65
N ILE A 49 -1.27 -7.83 -9.79
CA ILE A 49 -1.21 -7.57 -8.35
C ILE A 49 -1.46 -8.86 -7.57
N LEU A 50 -0.57 -9.16 -6.64
CA LEU A 50 -0.69 -10.25 -5.69
C LEU A 50 -1.17 -9.72 -4.34
N ILE A 51 -2.27 -10.27 -3.83
CA ILE A 51 -2.74 -10.02 -2.46
C ILE A 51 -2.27 -11.18 -1.57
N ILE A 52 -1.46 -10.85 -0.57
CA ILE A 52 -0.97 -11.81 0.43
C ILE A 52 -1.71 -11.56 1.73
N SER A 53 -2.36 -12.58 2.27
CA SER A 53 -3.13 -12.47 3.52
C SER A 53 -3.08 -13.78 4.32
N THR A 54 -3.72 -13.76 5.50
CA THR A 54 -3.83 -14.96 6.35
C THR A 54 -4.75 -16.01 5.73
N PRO A 55 -4.63 -17.31 6.09
CA PRO A 55 -5.53 -18.35 5.63
C PRO A 55 -7.01 -18.03 5.92
N ARG A 56 -7.27 -17.40 7.10
CA ARG A 56 -8.61 -17.01 7.53
C ARG A 56 -9.23 -15.93 6.65
N ASP A 57 -8.44 -14.93 6.31
CA ASP A 57 -8.97 -13.68 5.71
C ASP A 57 -8.91 -13.67 4.18
N LEU A 58 -8.04 -14.47 3.57
CA LEU A 58 -7.86 -14.51 2.12
C LEU A 58 -9.14 -14.77 1.32
N PRO A 59 -10.08 -15.67 1.77
CA PRO A 59 -11.36 -15.87 1.08
C PRO A 59 -12.20 -14.60 0.97
N LEU A 60 -12.16 -13.72 1.97
CA LEU A 60 -12.92 -12.46 1.99
C LEU A 60 -12.40 -11.48 0.91
N PHE A 61 -11.09 -11.42 0.68
CA PHE A 61 -10.53 -10.61 -0.40
C PHE A 61 -10.89 -11.15 -1.78
N LYS A 62 -10.91 -12.49 -1.94
CA LYS A 62 -11.34 -13.14 -3.18
C LYS A 62 -12.83 -12.88 -3.47
N GLU A 63 -13.68 -12.91 -2.45
CA GLU A 63 -15.10 -12.58 -2.58
C GLU A 63 -15.31 -11.12 -2.95
N LEU A 64 -14.56 -10.21 -2.33
CA LEU A 64 -14.70 -8.76 -2.52
C LEU A 64 -14.22 -8.30 -3.90
N LEU A 65 -13.06 -8.80 -4.35
CA LEU A 65 -12.31 -8.24 -5.49
C LEU A 65 -12.29 -9.16 -6.72
N GLY A 66 -12.70 -10.43 -6.57
CA GLY A 66 -12.67 -11.42 -7.64
C GLY A 66 -11.27 -11.68 -8.18
N ASP A 67 -11.16 -11.81 -9.48
CA ASP A 67 -9.89 -11.95 -10.22
C ASP A 67 -9.33 -10.59 -10.71
N GLY A 68 -10.00 -9.48 -10.37
CA GLY A 68 -9.63 -8.14 -10.78
C GLY A 68 -10.11 -7.72 -12.18
N SER A 69 -10.66 -8.63 -12.98
CA SER A 69 -11.12 -8.36 -14.35
C SER A 69 -12.22 -7.29 -14.40
N ASP A 70 -12.97 -7.11 -13.32
CA ASP A 70 -13.97 -6.05 -13.21
C ASP A 70 -13.35 -4.65 -13.21
N PHE A 71 -12.09 -4.52 -12.84
CA PHE A 71 -11.33 -3.26 -12.78
C PHE A 71 -10.22 -3.19 -13.86
N GLY A 72 -10.19 -4.16 -14.78
CA GLY A 72 -9.16 -4.23 -15.83
C GLY A 72 -7.76 -4.53 -15.30
N ILE A 73 -7.64 -5.20 -14.15
CA ILE A 73 -6.41 -5.67 -13.52
C ILE A 73 -6.46 -7.19 -13.35
N ASN A 74 -5.32 -7.80 -13.01
CA ASN A 74 -5.22 -9.22 -12.70
C ASN A 74 -4.85 -9.37 -11.22
N LEU A 75 -5.68 -10.07 -10.45
CA LEU A 75 -5.46 -10.33 -9.05
C LEU A 75 -5.10 -11.80 -8.81
N GLU A 76 -3.96 -12.02 -8.18
CA GLU A 76 -3.57 -13.31 -7.62
C GLU A 76 -3.61 -13.25 -6.09
N TYR A 77 -3.67 -14.41 -5.45
CA TYR A 77 -3.85 -14.53 -4.01
C TYR A 77 -2.97 -15.61 -3.44
N LYS A 78 -2.13 -15.26 -2.46
CA LYS A 78 -1.29 -16.22 -1.73
C LYS A 78 -1.44 -16.06 -0.23
N VAL A 79 -1.21 -17.14 0.50
CA VAL A 79 -1.30 -17.20 1.96
C VAL A 79 0.03 -16.88 2.59
N GLN A 80 0.03 -16.05 3.63
CA GLN A 80 1.07 -15.94 4.63
C GLN A 80 0.60 -16.64 5.91
N GLU A 81 1.16 -17.80 6.21
CA GLU A 81 0.73 -18.65 7.34
C GLU A 81 0.99 -18.00 8.70
N LYS A 82 2.08 -17.26 8.82
CA LYS A 82 2.51 -16.58 10.05
C LYS A 82 3.07 -15.20 9.70
N PRO A 83 2.95 -14.21 10.60
CA PRO A 83 3.49 -12.87 10.38
C PRO A 83 5.02 -12.85 10.60
N ASN A 84 5.79 -13.48 9.70
CA ASN A 84 7.24 -13.60 9.78
C ASN A 84 7.99 -12.34 9.33
N GLY A 85 7.29 -11.23 9.07
CA GLY A 85 7.87 -9.96 8.64
C GLY A 85 7.44 -9.55 7.24
N LEU A 86 7.69 -8.27 6.90
CA LEU A 86 7.22 -7.70 5.64
C LEU A 86 7.98 -8.23 4.43
N ALA A 87 9.28 -8.48 4.57
CA ALA A 87 10.11 -8.95 3.45
C ALA A 87 9.81 -10.40 3.05
N GLU A 88 9.11 -11.19 3.88
CA GLU A 88 8.61 -12.51 3.50
C GLU A 88 7.67 -12.44 2.29
N ALA A 89 7.03 -11.30 2.06
CA ALA A 89 6.16 -11.10 0.90
C ALA A 89 6.86 -11.37 -0.44
N PHE A 90 8.16 -11.09 -0.55
CA PHE A 90 8.93 -11.37 -1.76
C PHE A 90 9.22 -12.85 -1.93
N LEU A 91 9.38 -13.60 -0.84
CA LEU A 91 9.60 -15.06 -0.87
C LEU A 91 8.30 -15.78 -1.27
N ILE A 92 7.17 -15.38 -0.67
CA ILE A 92 5.85 -15.90 -1.02
C ILE A 92 5.49 -15.56 -2.47
N GLY A 93 5.85 -14.35 -2.89
CA GLY A 93 5.57 -13.81 -4.21
C GLY A 93 6.60 -14.18 -5.29
N GLU A 94 7.68 -14.93 -5.01
CA GLU A 94 8.80 -15.16 -5.93
C GLU A 94 8.34 -15.64 -7.31
N GLU A 95 7.48 -16.66 -7.37
CA GLU A 95 6.93 -17.19 -8.61
C GLU A 95 6.09 -16.14 -9.37
N PHE A 96 5.23 -15.41 -8.64
CA PHE A 96 4.44 -14.32 -9.21
C PHE A 96 5.31 -13.19 -9.76
N ILE A 97 6.31 -12.74 -9.01
CA ILE A 97 7.23 -11.69 -9.42
C ILE A 97 8.00 -12.14 -10.69
N GLY A 98 8.51 -13.36 -10.72
CA GLY A 98 9.33 -13.88 -11.83
C GLY A 98 10.56 -13.01 -12.05
N SER A 99 10.72 -12.49 -13.27
CA SER A 99 11.83 -11.60 -13.65
C SER A 99 11.48 -10.11 -13.58
N ASP A 100 10.27 -9.75 -13.13
CA ASP A 100 9.81 -8.37 -13.08
C ASP A 100 10.35 -7.62 -11.85
N ASN A 101 10.39 -6.29 -11.93
CA ASN A 101 10.49 -5.42 -10.78
C ASN A 101 9.15 -5.44 -10.00
N VAL A 102 9.18 -5.09 -8.72
CA VAL A 102 8.01 -5.23 -7.86
C VAL A 102 7.80 -4.00 -6.95
N ALA A 103 6.55 -3.59 -6.82
CA ALA A 103 6.11 -2.67 -5.78
C ALA A 103 5.45 -3.46 -4.63
N LEU A 104 5.77 -3.12 -3.40
CA LEU A 104 5.11 -3.64 -2.19
C LEU A 104 4.38 -2.49 -1.49
N ILE A 105 3.12 -2.70 -1.16
CA ILE A 105 2.36 -1.78 -0.31
C ILE A 105 1.70 -2.54 0.84
N LEU A 106 1.68 -1.91 2.01
CA LEU A 106 0.98 -2.45 3.18
C LEU A 106 -0.52 -2.19 3.06
N GLY A 107 -1.31 -3.21 3.35
CA GLY A 107 -2.76 -3.21 3.17
C GLY A 107 -3.55 -2.25 4.07
N ASP A 108 -2.88 -1.60 5.00
CA ASP A 108 -3.45 -0.67 5.98
C ASP A 108 -2.92 0.77 5.84
N ASN A 109 -2.18 1.06 4.78
CA ASN A 109 -1.66 2.38 4.50
C ASN A 109 -2.56 3.14 3.52
N ILE A 110 -2.89 4.37 3.87
CA ILE A 110 -3.70 5.28 3.07
C ILE A 110 -2.83 6.46 2.65
N PHE A 111 -2.83 6.76 1.37
CA PHE A 111 -2.11 7.90 0.80
C PHE A 111 -3.08 8.80 0.04
N TYR A 112 -2.92 10.10 0.20
CA TYR A 112 -3.64 11.10 -0.57
C TYR A 112 -2.83 12.39 -0.68
N GLY A 113 -2.77 12.99 -1.86
CA GLY A 113 -2.10 14.27 -2.02
C GLY A 113 -1.94 14.69 -3.48
N SER A 114 -1.82 16.00 -3.68
CA SER A 114 -1.53 16.57 -4.98
C SER A 114 -0.13 16.16 -5.46
N GLY A 115 -0.02 15.71 -6.71
CA GLY A 115 1.25 15.27 -7.29
C GLY A 115 1.68 13.85 -6.90
N PHE A 116 0.96 13.18 -5.99
CA PHE A 116 1.31 11.83 -5.55
C PHE A 116 1.31 10.82 -6.71
N THR A 117 0.33 10.89 -7.62
CA THR A 117 0.29 10.04 -8.83
C THR A 117 1.57 10.16 -9.66
N GLY A 118 2.08 11.37 -9.88
CA GLY A 118 3.33 11.57 -10.61
C GLY A 118 4.55 10.93 -9.93
N LEU A 119 4.62 10.99 -8.59
CA LEU A 119 5.67 10.30 -7.82
C LEU A 119 5.58 8.78 -7.96
N LEU A 120 4.35 8.23 -7.99
CA LEU A 120 4.11 6.80 -8.18
C LEU A 120 4.52 6.34 -9.58
N GLU A 121 4.12 7.10 -10.61
CA GLU A 121 4.47 6.81 -12.01
C GLU A 121 5.98 6.86 -12.21
N GLU A 122 6.66 7.86 -11.65
CA GLU A 122 8.13 7.92 -11.67
C GLU A 122 8.77 6.72 -10.96
N ALA A 123 8.30 6.36 -9.75
CA ALA A 123 8.81 5.21 -9.02
C ALA A 123 8.58 3.88 -9.75
N SER A 124 7.45 3.75 -10.46
CA SER A 124 7.13 2.54 -11.24
C SER A 124 8.01 2.34 -12.48
N THR A 125 8.74 3.38 -12.93
CA THR A 125 9.71 3.28 -14.04
C THR A 125 11.10 2.79 -13.59
N LEU A 126 11.26 2.46 -12.31
CA LEU A 126 12.50 1.95 -11.73
C LEU A 126 13.06 0.80 -12.58
N LYS A 127 14.34 0.88 -12.93
CA LYS A 127 15.04 -0.20 -13.66
C LYS A 127 15.99 -0.97 -12.75
N GLU A 128 16.65 -0.29 -11.83
CA GLU A 128 17.66 -0.86 -10.93
C GLU A 128 17.57 -0.17 -9.56
N GLY A 129 17.82 -0.91 -8.48
CA GLY A 129 17.84 -0.41 -7.11
C GLY A 129 16.47 -0.40 -6.45
N ALA A 130 16.27 0.52 -5.52
CA ALA A 130 15.05 0.67 -4.75
C ALA A 130 14.62 2.14 -4.65
N VAL A 131 13.30 2.36 -4.64
CA VAL A 131 12.68 3.65 -4.29
C VAL A 131 11.77 3.42 -3.09
N ILE A 132 12.01 4.18 -2.03
CA ILE A 132 11.17 4.25 -0.84
C ILE A 132 10.77 5.71 -0.58
N PHE A 133 9.88 5.92 0.39
CA PHE A 133 9.40 7.26 0.71
C PHE A 133 9.76 7.65 2.13
N GLY A 134 10.03 8.94 2.33
CA GLY A 134 10.19 9.57 3.64
C GLY A 134 9.00 10.50 3.91
N TYR A 135 8.44 10.42 5.09
CA TYR A 135 7.32 11.25 5.52
C TYR A 135 7.59 11.86 6.90
N PRO A 136 7.58 13.20 7.06
CA PRO A 136 7.84 13.82 8.34
C PRO A 136 6.66 13.60 9.30
N VAL A 137 6.95 13.04 10.46
CA VAL A 137 5.98 12.79 11.54
C VAL A 137 6.43 13.43 12.85
N LYS A 138 5.48 13.61 13.78
CA LYS A 138 5.80 14.15 15.09
C LYS A 138 6.54 13.14 15.97
N ASP A 139 6.16 11.87 15.91
CA ASP A 139 6.79 10.77 16.65
C ASP A 139 7.04 9.58 15.71
N PRO A 140 8.30 9.34 15.28
CA PRO A 140 8.62 8.28 14.32
C PRO A 140 8.90 6.91 14.96
N LYS A 141 8.85 6.76 16.29
CA LYS A 141 9.28 5.55 17.02
C LYS A 141 8.56 4.27 16.61
N ALA A 142 7.35 4.38 16.06
CA ALA A 142 6.55 3.22 15.64
C ALA A 142 6.92 2.69 14.25
N TYR A 143 7.80 3.37 13.52
CA TYR A 143 8.08 3.15 12.09
C TYR A 143 9.56 2.89 11.82
N GLY A 144 9.87 2.42 10.62
CA GLY A 144 11.21 2.58 10.09
C GLY A 144 11.52 4.07 9.94
N VAL A 145 12.74 4.48 10.24
CA VAL A 145 13.19 5.88 10.23
C VAL A 145 14.36 6.02 9.27
N VAL A 146 14.33 7.05 8.43
CA VAL A 146 15.44 7.39 7.54
C VAL A 146 16.13 8.68 8.02
N GLU A 147 17.47 8.65 8.05
CA GLU A 147 18.32 9.81 8.33
C GLU A 147 18.92 10.34 7.02
N PHE A 148 18.95 11.65 6.87
CA PHE A 148 19.52 12.33 5.70
C PHE A 148 20.74 13.16 6.08
N ASP A 149 21.68 13.27 5.15
CA ASP A 149 22.75 14.25 5.23
C ASP A 149 22.28 15.67 4.83
N GLU A 150 23.20 16.65 4.90
CA GLU A 150 22.91 18.05 4.54
C GLU A 150 22.52 18.21 3.05
N ALA A 151 22.92 17.29 2.19
CA ALA A 151 22.56 17.25 0.77
C ALA A 151 21.21 16.57 0.50
N GLY A 152 20.54 16.05 1.54
CA GLY A 152 19.27 15.33 1.43
C GLY A 152 19.40 13.89 0.95
N LYS A 153 20.60 13.30 1.02
CA LYS A 153 20.84 11.89 0.71
C LYS A 153 20.64 11.04 1.96
N ALA A 154 19.94 9.91 1.82
CA ALA A 154 19.79 8.97 2.93
C ALA A 154 21.15 8.37 3.32
N ILE A 155 21.44 8.37 4.62
CA ILE A 155 22.72 7.89 5.19
C ILE A 155 22.54 6.74 6.18
N SER A 156 21.38 6.64 6.81
CA SER A 156 21.06 5.50 7.68
C SER A 156 19.58 5.20 7.71
N LEU A 157 19.23 3.96 8.06
CA LEU A 157 17.88 3.47 8.28
C LEU A 157 17.85 2.76 9.62
N GLU A 158 16.76 2.89 10.37
CA GLU A 158 16.58 2.21 11.65
C GLU A 158 15.13 1.73 11.79
N GLU A 159 14.93 0.47 12.19
CA GLU A 159 13.60 -0.09 12.44
C GLU A 159 13.15 0.21 13.84
N LYS A 160 12.10 1.01 14.00
CA LYS A 160 11.47 1.36 15.29
C LYS A 160 12.47 1.73 16.38
N PRO A 161 13.31 2.74 16.16
CA PRO A 161 14.34 3.13 17.11
C PRO A 161 13.76 3.72 18.41
N GLU A 162 14.34 3.39 19.55
CA GLU A 162 13.97 4.05 20.82
C GLU A 162 14.33 5.54 20.83
N VAL A 163 15.46 5.88 20.22
CA VAL A 163 15.93 7.25 20.05
C VAL A 163 16.14 7.53 18.55
N PRO A 164 15.10 8.02 17.85
CA PRO A 164 15.18 8.28 16.42
C PRO A 164 16.19 9.36 16.06
N LYS A 165 16.98 9.15 15.00
CA LYS A 165 17.95 10.13 14.48
C LYS A 165 17.31 11.22 13.63
N SER A 166 16.11 11.01 13.15
CA SER A 166 15.32 11.98 12.39
C SER A 166 13.83 11.81 12.68
N ASN A 167 13.01 12.74 12.16
CA ASN A 167 11.56 12.64 12.21
C ASN A 167 10.94 12.11 10.91
N TYR A 168 11.75 11.57 9.99
CA TYR A 168 11.26 11.01 8.74
C TYR A 168 10.97 9.52 8.89
N ALA A 169 9.67 9.19 9.01
CA ALA A 169 9.17 7.82 8.96
C ALA A 169 9.17 7.29 7.53
N ILE A 170 9.32 5.98 7.37
CA ILE A 170 9.22 5.28 6.11
C ILE A 170 7.82 4.68 6.00
N PRO A 171 6.94 5.22 5.15
CA PRO A 171 5.63 4.64 4.88
C PRO A 171 5.73 3.25 4.26
N GLY A 172 4.65 2.47 4.41
CA GLY A 172 4.57 1.12 3.88
C GLY A 172 4.33 1.06 2.36
N LEU A 173 5.18 1.72 1.58
CA LEU A 173 5.17 1.72 0.12
C LEU A 173 6.60 1.69 -0.41
N TYR A 174 6.92 0.69 -1.19
CA TYR A 174 8.27 0.37 -1.63
C TYR A 174 8.28 -0.09 -3.08
N PHE A 175 9.30 0.32 -3.85
CA PHE A 175 9.52 -0.12 -5.22
C PHE A 175 10.93 -0.70 -5.34
N TYR A 176 11.06 -1.89 -5.89
CA TYR A 176 12.33 -2.61 -5.96
C TYR A 176 12.58 -3.19 -7.35
N ASP A 177 13.83 -3.29 -7.71
CA ASP A 177 14.24 -4.16 -8.81
C ASP A 177 14.13 -5.65 -8.41
N ASN A 178 14.28 -6.55 -9.38
CA ASN A 178 14.11 -7.98 -9.18
C ASN A 178 15.09 -8.58 -8.15
N THR A 179 16.24 -7.92 -7.87
CA THR A 179 17.22 -8.41 -6.89
C THR A 179 16.69 -8.43 -5.45
N VAL A 180 15.53 -7.82 -5.21
CA VAL A 180 14.87 -7.82 -3.88
C VAL A 180 14.59 -9.24 -3.38
N ILE A 181 14.29 -10.20 -4.28
CA ILE A 181 14.01 -11.59 -3.91
C ILE A 181 15.24 -12.20 -3.24
N GLU A 182 16.41 -12.08 -3.87
CA GLU A 182 17.66 -12.60 -3.32
C GLU A 182 18.09 -11.86 -2.05
N LYS A 183 17.84 -10.54 -1.97
CA LYS A 183 18.10 -9.78 -0.76
C LYS A 183 17.21 -10.29 0.38
N ALA A 184 15.91 -10.49 0.15
CA ALA A 184 14.99 -11.02 1.15
C ALA A 184 15.38 -12.41 1.65
N LYS A 185 15.90 -13.31 0.78
CA LYS A 185 16.44 -14.62 1.17
C LYS A 185 17.64 -14.51 2.12
N ASN A 186 18.41 -13.45 2.01
CA ASN A 186 19.63 -13.23 2.80
C ASN A 186 19.39 -12.42 4.10
N VAL A 187 18.18 -11.88 4.33
CA VAL A 187 17.84 -11.19 5.58
C VAL A 187 17.79 -12.20 6.72
N LYS A 188 18.53 -11.93 7.78
CA LYS A 188 18.42 -12.69 9.04
C LYS A 188 17.23 -12.15 9.84
N PRO A 189 16.41 -13.03 10.44
CA PRO A 189 15.34 -12.59 11.32
C PRO A 189 15.88 -11.68 12.45
N SER A 190 15.15 -10.60 12.72
CA SER A 190 15.45 -9.68 13.81
C SER A 190 15.26 -10.31 15.18
N ALA A 191 15.56 -9.58 16.26
CA ALA A 191 15.27 -10.01 17.62
C ALA A 191 13.77 -10.30 17.85
N ARG A 192 12.89 -9.77 17.00
CA ARG A 192 11.44 -10.06 17.00
C ARG A 192 11.08 -11.33 16.23
N GLY A 193 12.05 -11.98 15.58
CA GLY A 193 11.84 -13.14 14.72
C GLY A 193 11.28 -12.79 13.33
N GLU A 194 11.30 -11.50 12.93
CA GLU A 194 10.74 -11.00 11.68
C GLU A 194 11.81 -10.77 10.61
N ILE A 195 11.51 -11.08 9.36
CA ILE A 195 12.30 -10.71 8.18
C ILE A 195 11.94 -9.26 7.83
N GLU A 196 12.76 -8.33 8.37
CA GLU A 196 12.47 -6.90 8.33
C GLU A 196 12.68 -6.30 6.95
N ILE A 197 11.73 -5.47 6.51
CA ILE A 197 11.88 -4.71 5.27
C ILE A 197 13.00 -3.66 5.36
N THR A 198 13.24 -3.13 6.55
CA THR A 198 14.33 -2.17 6.81
C THR A 198 15.68 -2.78 6.50
N SER A 199 15.90 -4.07 6.83
CA SER A 199 17.16 -4.76 6.48
C SER A 199 17.34 -4.93 4.98
N VAL A 200 16.27 -5.15 4.22
CA VAL A 200 16.34 -5.13 2.75
C VAL A 200 16.74 -3.75 2.24
N ASN A 201 16.14 -2.68 2.78
CA ASN A 201 16.46 -1.30 2.41
C ASN A 201 17.91 -0.93 2.76
N GLU A 202 18.44 -1.41 3.91
CA GLU A 202 19.84 -1.23 4.30
C GLU A 202 20.81 -1.87 3.31
N MET A 203 20.49 -3.04 2.74
CA MET A 203 21.28 -3.66 1.69
C MET A 203 21.35 -2.76 0.46
N TYR A 204 20.23 -2.21 0.00
CA TYR A 204 20.22 -1.26 -1.12
C TYR A 204 20.96 0.04 -0.79
N LEU A 205 20.84 0.54 0.44
CA LEU A 205 21.56 1.72 0.90
C LEU A 205 23.07 1.50 0.86
N SER A 206 23.55 0.36 1.36
CA SER A 206 24.98 0.01 1.38
C SER A 206 25.58 -0.15 -0.01
N GLU A 207 24.77 -0.56 -0.99
CA GLU A 207 25.14 -0.64 -2.40
C GLU A 207 25.07 0.71 -3.14
N GLY A 208 24.61 1.77 -2.47
CA GLY A 208 24.37 3.08 -3.10
C GLY A 208 23.19 3.09 -4.09
N LYS A 209 22.28 2.12 -3.99
CA LYS A 209 21.14 1.89 -4.91
C LYS A 209 19.79 2.22 -4.29
N LEU A 210 19.74 2.82 -3.10
CA LEU A 210 18.51 3.27 -2.46
C LEU A 210 18.24 4.73 -2.80
N ASN A 211 17.06 5.00 -3.35
CA ASN A 211 16.54 6.35 -3.56
C ASN A 211 15.37 6.60 -2.58
N VAL A 212 15.45 7.65 -1.78
CA VAL A 212 14.38 8.04 -0.85
C VAL A 212 13.71 9.31 -1.38
N LYS A 213 12.42 9.20 -1.71
CA LYS A 213 11.60 10.33 -2.15
C LYS A 213 10.81 10.89 -0.97
N ASN A 214 11.00 12.16 -0.67
CA ASN A 214 10.24 12.81 0.38
C ASN A 214 8.83 13.14 -0.08
N LEU A 215 7.83 12.66 0.66
CA LEU A 215 6.44 13.07 0.54
C LEU A 215 6.32 14.48 1.13
N GLY A 216 6.11 15.46 0.27
CA GLY A 216 6.08 16.87 0.64
C GLY A 216 4.81 17.29 1.38
N ARG A 217 4.74 18.58 1.70
CA ARG A 217 3.51 19.21 2.24
C ARG A 217 2.35 19.01 1.26
N GLY A 218 1.17 18.75 1.80
CA GLY A 218 -0.03 18.47 0.99
C GLY A 218 -0.23 16.99 0.67
N THR A 219 0.70 16.12 1.05
CA THR A 219 0.47 14.66 1.07
C THR A 219 0.05 14.24 2.47
N ALA A 220 -1.01 13.46 2.55
CA ALA A 220 -1.42 12.75 3.75
C ALA A 220 -1.01 11.29 3.62
N TRP A 221 -0.33 10.79 4.64
CA TRP A 221 -0.13 9.36 4.88
C TRP A 221 -0.75 9.02 6.22
N LEU A 222 -1.63 8.03 6.24
CA LEU A 222 -2.38 7.60 7.41
C LEU A 222 -2.12 6.11 7.62
N ASP A 223 -1.57 5.79 8.78
CA ASP A 223 -1.45 4.42 9.30
C ASP A 223 -2.68 4.16 10.18
N THR A 224 -3.45 3.14 9.85
CA THR A 224 -4.69 2.80 10.56
C THR A 224 -4.46 1.78 11.68
N GLY A 225 -3.32 1.88 12.39
CA GLY A 225 -2.84 0.89 13.38
C GLY A 225 -3.57 0.90 14.72
N THR A 226 -4.29 1.96 15.08
CA THR A 226 -5.05 2.12 16.33
C THR A 226 -6.49 2.50 16.06
N HIS A 227 -7.36 2.46 17.09
CA HIS A 227 -8.76 2.89 16.97
C HIS A 227 -8.87 4.37 16.60
N GLU A 228 -8.03 5.21 17.20
CA GLU A 228 -7.95 6.64 16.93
C GLU A 228 -7.53 6.90 15.48
N ALA A 229 -6.44 6.26 15.03
CA ALA A 229 -5.94 6.41 13.66
C ALA A 229 -6.97 5.92 12.60
N LEU A 230 -7.72 4.86 12.91
CA LEU A 230 -8.79 4.36 12.06
C LEU A 230 -9.92 5.40 11.91
N LEU A 231 -10.30 6.02 13.01
CA LEU A 231 -11.33 7.09 13.04
C LEU A 231 -10.84 8.35 12.32
N GLU A 232 -9.59 8.76 12.57
CA GLU A 232 -8.98 9.91 11.92
C GLU A 232 -8.91 9.71 10.40
N ALA A 233 -8.53 8.53 9.93
CA ALA A 233 -8.51 8.19 8.51
C ALA A 233 -9.91 8.28 7.89
N ALA A 234 -10.94 7.74 8.55
CA ALA A 234 -12.30 7.81 8.07
C ALA A 234 -12.82 9.27 8.01
N ASN A 235 -12.54 10.09 9.03
CA ASN A 235 -12.89 11.51 9.07
C ASN A 235 -12.16 12.32 7.99
N PHE A 236 -10.87 12.03 7.76
CA PHE A 236 -10.08 12.68 6.72
C PHE A 236 -10.69 12.41 5.33
N VAL A 237 -10.92 11.13 5.01
CA VAL A 237 -11.53 10.73 3.73
C VAL A 237 -12.89 11.39 3.55
N GLN A 238 -13.75 11.30 4.56
CA GLN A 238 -15.07 11.94 4.52
C GLN A 238 -14.97 13.45 4.23
N THR A 239 -14.10 14.15 4.93
CA THR A 239 -13.96 15.61 4.82
C THR A 239 -13.51 15.99 3.41
N VAL A 240 -12.48 15.32 2.88
CA VAL A 240 -11.95 15.61 1.54
C VAL A 240 -13.03 15.33 0.48
N GLN A 241 -13.64 14.14 0.50
CA GLN A 241 -14.65 13.75 -0.49
C GLN A 241 -15.86 14.68 -0.46
N LYS A 242 -16.37 15.06 0.72
CA LYS A 242 -17.50 16.02 0.83
C LYS A 242 -17.17 17.43 0.34
N ARG A 243 -15.91 17.86 0.44
CA ARG A 243 -15.50 19.20 0.01
C ARG A 243 -15.19 19.27 -1.47
N GLN A 244 -14.55 18.25 -2.02
CA GLN A 244 -14.11 18.25 -3.41
C GLN A 244 -15.14 17.64 -4.38
N GLY A 245 -16.06 16.81 -3.88
CA GLY A 245 -16.98 16.05 -4.73
C GLY A 245 -16.30 14.92 -5.50
N LEU A 246 -15.03 14.61 -5.18
CA LEU A 246 -14.23 13.54 -5.77
C LEU A 246 -13.98 12.44 -4.75
N TYR A 247 -13.96 11.19 -5.20
CA TYR A 247 -13.76 10.06 -4.30
C TYR A 247 -12.28 9.66 -4.20
N ILE A 248 -11.80 9.47 -2.98
CA ILE A 248 -10.47 8.92 -2.73
C ILE A 248 -10.54 7.41 -2.93
N ALA A 249 -9.55 6.84 -3.64
CA ALA A 249 -9.44 5.40 -3.86
C ALA A 249 -10.69 4.75 -4.49
N CYS A 250 -11.36 5.47 -5.40
CA CYS A 250 -12.40 4.88 -6.24
C CYS A 250 -11.73 4.08 -7.36
N ILE A 251 -11.61 2.77 -7.16
CA ILE A 251 -10.87 1.89 -8.10
C ILE A 251 -11.55 1.79 -9.46
N GLU A 252 -12.88 1.89 -9.52
CA GLU A 252 -13.66 1.92 -10.75
C GLU A 252 -13.36 3.20 -11.56
N GLU A 253 -13.32 4.36 -10.90
CA GLU A 253 -12.95 5.63 -11.52
C GLU A 253 -11.53 5.59 -12.07
N ILE A 254 -10.56 5.11 -11.28
CA ILE A 254 -9.17 4.99 -11.72
C ILE A 254 -9.07 4.09 -12.94
N ALA A 255 -9.73 2.94 -12.93
CA ALA A 255 -9.75 2.01 -14.06
C ALA A 255 -10.37 2.64 -15.32
N TYR A 256 -11.44 3.42 -15.16
CA TYR A 256 -12.09 4.12 -16.25
C TYR A 256 -11.22 5.25 -16.82
N GLN A 257 -10.65 6.10 -15.96
CA GLN A 257 -9.77 7.19 -16.38
C GLN A 257 -8.50 6.70 -17.08
N LYS A 258 -7.97 5.56 -16.66
CA LYS A 258 -6.82 4.91 -17.32
C LYS A 258 -7.21 4.13 -18.59
N GLY A 259 -8.50 4.08 -18.95
CA GLY A 259 -8.97 3.37 -20.12
C GLY A 259 -8.90 1.83 -20.01
N TRP A 260 -8.77 1.30 -18.80
CA TRP A 260 -8.71 -0.15 -18.58
C TRP A 260 -10.09 -0.79 -18.63
N ILE A 261 -11.13 -0.04 -18.31
CA ILE A 261 -12.54 -0.43 -18.47
C ILE A 261 -13.32 0.68 -19.22
N GLY A 262 -14.35 0.28 -19.96
CA GLY A 262 -15.21 1.19 -20.68
C GLY A 262 -16.44 1.65 -19.87
N LYS A 263 -17.18 2.63 -20.42
CA LYS A 263 -18.41 3.18 -19.84
C LYS A 263 -19.42 2.10 -19.42
N GLU A 264 -19.68 1.14 -20.32
CA GLU A 264 -20.64 0.06 -20.07
C GLU A 264 -20.26 -0.79 -18.83
N LYS A 265 -18.94 -1.00 -18.62
CA LYS A 265 -18.46 -1.73 -17.46
C LYS A 265 -18.69 -0.94 -16.18
N VAL A 266 -18.43 0.38 -16.18
CA VAL A 266 -18.71 1.24 -15.01
C VAL A 266 -20.20 1.25 -14.70
N GLU A 267 -21.08 1.36 -15.70
CA GLU A 267 -22.54 1.27 -15.52
C GLU A 267 -22.96 -0.06 -14.88
N LYS A 268 -22.36 -1.17 -15.34
CA LYS A 268 -22.61 -2.50 -14.79
C LYS A 268 -22.19 -2.60 -13.31
N LEU A 269 -21.01 -2.05 -12.95
CA LEU A 269 -20.51 -2.03 -11.58
C LEU A 269 -21.36 -1.13 -10.68
N ALA A 270 -21.82 0.02 -11.18
CA ALA A 270 -22.67 0.94 -10.41
C ALA A 270 -24.07 0.37 -10.11
N LYS A 271 -24.61 -0.46 -11.00
CA LYS A 271 -25.99 -0.94 -10.93
C LYS A 271 -26.41 -1.54 -9.59
N PRO A 272 -25.65 -2.46 -8.95
CA PRO A 272 -26.01 -3.00 -7.63
C PRO A 272 -25.91 -1.94 -6.51
N MET A 273 -25.17 -0.86 -6.72
CA MET A 273 -24.88 0.19 -5.74
C MET A 273 -25.72 1.47 -5.93
N MET A 274 -26.71 1.47 -6.82
CA MET A 274 -27.51 2.67 -7.14
C MET A 274 -28.27 3.29 -5.97
N LYS A 275 -28.47 2.56 -4.89
CA LYS A 275 -29.07 3.06 -3.64
C LYS A 275 -28.07 3.79 -2.74
N THR A 276 -26.79 3.76 -3.08
CA THR A 276 -25.70 4.39 -2.33
C THR A 276 -25.19 5.63 -3.05
N VAL A 277 -24.59 6.57 -2.31
CA VAL A 277 -23.94 7.73 -2.88
C VAL A 277 -22.75 7.33 -3.76
N TYR A 278 -22.06 6.24 -3.39
CA TYR A 278 -20.95 5.68 -4.18
C TYR A 278 -21.40 5.24 -5.59
N GLY A 279 -22.49 4.48 -5.68
CA GLY A 279 -23.00 4.04 -6.99
C GLY A 279 -23.53 5.21 -7.85
N GLN A 280 -24.14 6.22 -7.24
CA GLN A 280 -24.56 7.45 -7.92
C GLN A 280 -23.37 8.23 -8.47
N TYR A 281 -22.27 8.34 -7.68
CA TYR A 281 -21.02 8.94 -8.12
C TYR A 281 -20.45 8.28 -9.38
N LEU A 282 -20.42 6.94 -9.42
CA LEU A 282 -19.95 6.21 -10.61
C LEU A 282 -20.76 6.53 -11.87
N VAL A 283 -22.07 6.71 -11.75
CA VAL A 283 -22.91 7.12 -12.88
C VAL A 283 -22.66 8.58 -13.27
N ASP A 284 -22.42 9.46 -12.31
CA ASP A 284 -22.14 10.88 -12.57
C ASP A 284 -20.80 11.08 -13.29
N LEU A 285 -19.80 10.21 -13.07
CA LEU A 285 -18.54 10.19 -13.82
C LEU A 285 -18.70 9.99 -15.34
N LEU A 286 -19.83 9.44 -15.77
CA LEU A 286 -20.09 9.07 -17.18
C LEU A 286 -20.84 10.16 -17.97
N LYS A 287 -21.26 11.22 -17.28
CA LYS A 287 -21.95 12.38 -17.90
C LYS A 287 -20.97 13.37 -18.47
#